data_ecafe96a386f506395f38f01f88ee736
#
_entry.id   ecafe96a386f506395f38f01f88ee736
#
_cell.length_a   1.000
_cell.length_b   1.000
_cell.length_c   1.000
_cell.angle_alpha   90.00
_cell.angle_beta   90.00
_cell.angle_gamma   90.00
#
_symmetry.space_group_name_H-M   'P 1'
#
loop_
_entity.id
_entity.type
_entity.pdbx_description
1 polymer ?
#
loop_
_entity_poly.entity_id
_entity_poly.type
_entity_poly.pdbx_seq_one_letter_code
_entity_poly.pdbx_strand_id
1 'polypeptide(L)'
;MNQFVTDVVVAGSGLLGLATAFELLSRDLDVTLVGPRTGDHAGQASRAAGAMLTVFSEVEASHDPQRVSLEVGERLAARTGYEAWLDRIGTASKRALRLLPGVWVISNGYGPDDAANLRAIAETAKTHGCRAEFASPSAVPGLAPQVRAHEALWLPDEASVDPTALVEALATVLTAHPRCRWLDTTVTTVSERGEHVAVDAADGSTVLAAHLVLAAGAGTTGLLAPSLAKQVEAPPLRSGRGVSLLARVPFSLPAAVRTPNRGFACGSHMVPRGDGTIYLGATNRLSTEPDYSQPAALDEIATLIHDASAELNTHLRDAALIEVRVGHRPVTLDHLPLFGRTGHPMIHLATGTYRCGVLLAPHAAVIVANGITAPGSTATHPYSPRRATHLPVLDDLIGGATRGLVDMLCQPGGNLPPGTHEMLERFLEAALHELAAGTSTRAVAVRRLWQRAPMAECLPLLLDAAGRIR
;
A
#
# COMPACT_ATOMS: atom_id res chain seq x y z
N MET A 1 -10.76 10.43 -35.03
CA MET A 1 -10.58 9.59 -33.84
C MET A 1 -9.78 8.38 -34.27
N ASN A 2 -8.61 8.16 -33.68
CA ASN A 2 -7.81 6.96 -33.95
C ASN A 2 -8.38 5.82 -33.10
N GLN A 3 -9.09 4.89 -33.74
CA GLN A 3 -9.61 3.69 -33.11
C GLN A 3 -8.77 2.49 -33.55
N PHE A 4 -8.40 1.63 -32.61
CA PHE A 4 -7.66 0.40 -32.86
C PHE A 4 -8.07 -0.69 -31.88
N VAL A 5 -7.78 -1.93 -32.25
CA VAL A 5 -8.18 -3.13 -31.49
C VAL A 5 -6.93 -3.82 -30.97
N THR A 6 -6.99 -4.38 -29.76
CA THR A 6 -5.93 -5.14 -29.09
C THR A 6 -6.54 -6.29 -28.27
N ASP A 7 -5.76 -7.28 -27.88
CA ASP A 7 -6.27 -8.35 -27.01
C ASP A 7 -6.59 -7.81 -25.62
N VAL A 8 -5.66 -7.05 -25.03
CA VAL A 8 -5.81 -6.53 -23.68
C VAL A 8 -5.43 -5.06 -23.60
N VAL A 9 -6.28 -4.23 -23.00
CA VAL A 9 -5.91 -2.91 -22.53
C VAL A 9 -5.55 -3.00 -21.04
N VAL A 10 -4.41 -2.40 -20.67
CA VAL A 10 -4.04 -2.15 -19.27
C VAL A 10 -4.17 -0.65 -19.00
N ALA A 11 -5.14 -0.27 -18.17
CA ALA A 11 -5.41 1.11 -17.77
C ALA A 11 -4.65 1.45 -16.48
N GLY A 12 -3.55 2.17 -16.62
CA GLY A 12 -2.67 2.59 -15.53
C GLY A 12 -1.22 2.12 -15.70
N SER A 13 -0.28 3.06 -15.62
CA SER A 13 1.17 2.86 -15.76
C SER A 13 1.91 2.82 -14.41
N GLY A 14 1.20 2.55 -13.32
CA GLY A 14 1.80 2.21 -12.03
C GLY A 14 2.41 0.80 -12.04
N LEU A 15 3.11 0.43 -10.96
CA LEU A 15 3.84 -0.85 -10.89
C LEU A 15 2.95 -2.06 -11.18
N LEU A 16 1.72 -2.10 -10.67
CA LEU A 16 0.78 -3.21 -10.94
C LEU A 16 0.41 -3.30 -12.42
N GLY A 17 0.15 -2.15 -13.07
CA GLY A 17 -0.15 -2.12 -14.50
C GLY A 17 1.05 -2.56 -15.35
N LEU A 18 2.25 -2.05 -15.04
CA LEU A 18 3.48 -2.42 -15.75
C LEU A 18 3.82 -3.91 -15.55
N ALA A 19 3.72 -4.43 -14.33
CA ALA A 19 3.94 -5.85 -14.04
C ALA A 19 2.93 -6.74 -14.77
N THR A 20 1.65 -6.34 -14.79
CA THR A 20 0.60 -7.08 -15.50
C THR A 20 0.84 -7.07 -17.00
N ALA A 21 1.17 -5.92 -17.59
CA ALA A 21 1.50 -5.82 -19.01
C ALA A 21 2.71 -6.71 -19.37
N PHE A 22 3.76 -6.70 -18.54
CA PHE A 22 4.94 -7.56 -18.72
C PHE A 22 4.58 -9.04 -18.70
N GLU A 23 3.72 -9.48 -17.78
CA GLU A 23 3.27 -10.86 -17.69
C GLU A 23 2.37 -11.27 -18.87
N LEU A 24 1.45 -10.39 -19.32
CA LEU A 24 0.58 -10.64 -20.47
C LEU A 24 1.39 -10.80 -21.78
N LEU A 25 2.40 -9.94 -21.97
CA LEU A 25 3.31 -10.04 -23.13
C LEU A 25 4.10 -11.35 -23.13
N SER A 26 4.48 -11.88 -21.96
CA SER A 26 5.15 -13.19 -21.85
C SER A 26 4.24 -14.38 -22.21
N ARG A 27 2.93 -14.12 -22.40
CA ARG A 27 1.91 -15.08 -22.85
C ARG A 27 1.44 -14.83 -24.29
N ASP A 28 2.26 -14.10 -25.06
CA ASP A 28 2.01 -13.81 -26.47
C ASP A 28 0.74 -13.02 -26.80
N LEU A 29 0.23 -12.23 -25.84
CA LEU A 29 -0.93 -11.34 -26.06
C LEU A 29 -0.45 -9.96 -26.57
N ASP A 30 -1.30 -9.31 -27.41
CA ASP A 30 -1.10 -7.93 -27.81
C ASP A 30 -1.66 -7.00 -26.73
N VAL A 31 -0.81 -6.14 -26.17
CA VAL A 31 -1.16 -5.29 -25.03
C VAL A 31 -1.09 -3.81 -25.41
N THR A 32 -2.16 -3.08 -25.14
CA THR A 32 -2.13 -1.62 -25.13
C THR A 32 -2.11 -1.10 -23.70
N LEU A 33 -1.02 -0.47 -23.29
CA LEU A 33 -0.89 0.20 -22.00
C LEU A 33 -1.31 1.66 -22.14
N VAL A 34 -2.24 2.12 -21.32
CA VAL A 34 -2.71 3.52 -21.28
C VAL A 34 -2.36 4.13 -19.94
N GLY A 35 -1.48 5.11 -19.93
CA GLY A 35 -1.04 5.79 -18.73
C GLY A 35 0.18 6.68 -18.99
N PRO A 36 0.47 7.68 -18.14
CA PRO A 36 1.59 8.57 -18.33
C PRO A 36 2.91 7.80 -18.30
N ARG A 37 3.76 8.03 -19.31
CA ARG A 37 5.07 7.40 -19.48
C ARG A 37 6.16 8.14 -18.76
N THR A 38 6.15 9.45 -18.93
CA THR A 38 7.13 10.40 -18.39
C THR A 38 6.41 11.64 -17.85
N GLY A 39 7.10 12.41 -17.05
CA GLY A 39 6.59 13.68 -16.54
C GLY A 39 6.11 13.63 -15.11
N ASP A 40 5.18 14.50 -14.77
CA ASP A 40 4.66 14.62 -13.41
C ASP A 40 3.84 13.39 -13.04
N HIS A 41 4.46 12.49 -12.27
CA HIS A 41 3.82 11.33 -11.67
C HIS A 41 3.20 11.68 -10.31
N ALA A 42 2.73 12.91 -10.15
CA ALA A 42 2.15 13.38 -8.90
C ALA A 42 1.11 12.39 -8.37
N GLY A 43 1.28 12.02 -7.13
CA GLY A 43 0.37 11.10 -6.45
C GLY A 43 0.52 9.61 -6.80
N GLN A 44 1.47 9.20 -7.64
CA GLN A 44 1.67 7.79 -7.98
C GLN A 44 2.26 7.00 -6.79
N ALA A 45 1.47 6.09 -6.20
CA ALA A 45 1.88 5.30 -5.05
C ALA A 45 3.16 4.49 -5.28
N SER A 46 3.37 3.95 -6.49
CA SER A 46 4.54 3.12 -6.83
C SER A 46 5.86 3.87 -6.67
N ARG A 47 5.92 5.14 -7.07
CA ARG A 47 7.13 5.97 -6.95
C ARG A 47 7.32 6.51 -5.55
N ALA A 48 6.24 6.73 -4.80
CA ALA A 48 6.28 7.20 -3.41
C ALA A 48 6.47 6.07 -2.39
N ALA A 49 6.63 4.83 -2.83
CA ALA A 49 6.72 3.67 -1.95
C ALA A 49 8.11 3.53 -1.28
N GLY A 50 8.12 3.09 -0.02
CA GLY A 50 9.32 2.60 0.67
C GLY A 50 9.86 1.31 0.04
N ALA A 51 8.95 0.49 -0.50
CA ALA A 51 9.23 -0.75 -1.20
C ALA A 51 10.01 -1.78 -0.37
N MET A 52 9.66 -1.87 0.91
CA MET A 52 10.00 -3.03 1.72
C MET A 52 9.13 -4.21 1.25
N LEU A 53 9.74 -5.36 1.06
CA LEU A 53 9.09 -6.62 0.70
C LEU A 53 8.77 -7.39 1.98
N THR A 54 7.85 -6.82 2.74
CA THR A 54 7.50 -7.25 4.09
C THR A 54 6.44 -8.34 4.08
N VAL A 55 6.83 -9.53 4.48
CA VAL A 55 5.90 -10.67 4.66
C VAL A 55 5.31 -10.64 6.05
N PHE A 56 6.14 -10.51 7.07
CA PHE A 56 5.81 -10.66 8.49
C PHE A 56 5.74 -9.34 9.24
N SER A 57 6.59 -8.36 8.90
CA SER A 57 6.71 -7.10 9.66
C SER A 57 5.48 -6.17 9.58
N GLU A 58 4.44 -6.58 8.86
CA GLU A 58 3.12 -5.95 8.85
C GLU A 58 2.11 -6.66 9.79
N VAL A 59 2.51 -7.73 10.49
CA VAL A 59 1.65 -8.46 11.41
C VAL A 59 1.48 -7.67 12.70
N GLU A 60 0.25 -7.61 13.19
CA GLU A 60 -0.11 -6.99 14.46
C GLU A 60 -0.74 -8.05 15.38
N ALA A 61 -0.43 -7.99 16.67
CA ALA A 61 -0.93 -8.95 17.67
C ALA A 61 -2.47 -8.93 17.82
N SER A 62 -3.08 -7.80 17.46
CA SER A 62 -4.54 -7.61 17.50
C SER A 62 -5.27 -8.15 16.28
N HIS A 63 -4.57 -8.57 15.22
CA HIS A 63 -5.21 -9.06 14.00
C HIS A 63 -5.81 -10.46 14.19
N ASP A 64 -6.92 -10.73 13.53
CA ASP A 64 -7.52 -12.05 13.46
C ASP A 64 -6.53 -13.09 12.91
N PRO A 65 -6.30 -14.24 13.59
CA PRO A 65 -5.31 -15.23 13.18
C PRO A 65 -5.58 -15.86 11.80
N GLN A 66 -6.85 -16.01 11.39
CA GLN A 66 -7.19 -16.59 10.08
C GLN A 66 -6.83 -15.60 8.99
N ARG A 67 -7.09 -14.32 9.23
CA ARG A 67 -6.71 -13.24 8.34
C ARG A 67 -5.18 -13.12 8.21
N VAL A 68 -4.46 -13.15 9.34
CA VAL A 68 -2.98 -13.15 9.34
C VAL A 68 -2.44 -14.30 8.50
N SER A 69 -2.96 -15.52 8.71
CA SER A 69 -2.53 -16.70 7.96
C SER A 69 -2.76 -16.55 6.45
N LEU A 70 -3.91 -16.01 6.05
CA LEU A 70 -4.24 -15.75 4.64
C LEU A 70 -3.28 -14.72 4.03
N GLU A 71 -3.13 -13.57 4.66
CA GLU A 71 -2.30 -12.48 4.12
C GLU A 71 -0.82 -12.84 4.08
N VAL A 72 -0.32 -13.51 5.12
CA VAL A 72 1.08 -13.98 5.17
C VAL A 72 1.32 -15.04 4.11
N GLY A 73 0.40 -15.98 3.91
CA GLY A 73 0.51 -17.00 2.86
C GLY A 73 0.66 -16.38 1.47
N GLU A 74 -0.17 -15.39 1.13
CA GLU A 74 -0.12 -14.68 -0.15
C GLU A 74 1.15 -13.82 -0.31
N ARG A 75 1.58 -13.14 0.75
CA ARG A 75 2.82 -12.35 0.77
C ARG A 75 4.06 -13.25 0.60
N LEU A 76 4.05 -14.42 1.25
CA LEU A 76 5.14 -15.39 1.16
C LEU A 76 5.22 -15.99 -0.26
N ALA A 77 4.09 -16.34 -0.87
CA ALA A 77 4.04 -16.79 -2.26
C ALA A 77 4.60 -15.72 -3.23
N ALA A 78 4.23 -14.47 -3.02
CA ALA A 78 4.75 -13.35 -3.81
C ALA A 78 6.28 -13.16 -3.61
N ARG A 79 6.77 -13.28 -2.38
CA ARG A 79 8.19 -13.11 -2.04
C ARG A 79 9.06 -14.21 -2.63
N THR A 80 8.58 -15.46 -2.63
CA THR A 80 9.32 -16.62 -3.11
C THR A 80 9.75 -16.49 -4.59
N GLY A 81 8.88 -15.95 -5.44
CA GLY A 81 9.17 -15.76 -6.87
C GLY A 81 9.82 -14.42 -7.23
N TYR A 82 10.06 -13.56 -6.24
CA TYR A 82 10.41 -12.16 -6.51
C TYR A 82 11.77 -11.97 -7.16
N GLU A 83 12.78 -12.72 -6.75
CA GLU A 83 14.15 -12.64 -7.32
C GLU A 83 14.17 -13.06 -8.78
N ALA A 84 13.56 -14.20 -9.11
CA ALA A 84 13.44 -14.67 -10.48
C ALA A 84 12.66 -13.67 -11.37
N TRP A 85 11.66 -13.00 -10.81
CA TRP A 85 10.95 -11.95 -11.53
C TRP A 85 11.81 -10.72 -11.80
N LEU A 86 12.61 -10.27 -10.82
CA LEU A 86 13.59 -9.19 -11.02
C LEU A 86 14.64 -9.54 -12.06
N ASP A 87 15.14 -10.78 -12.05
CA ASP A 87 16.13 -11.25 -13.03
C ASP A 87 15.58 -11.24 -14.46
N ARG A 88 14.32 -11.66 -14.65
CA ARG A 88 13.61 -11.55 -15.95
C ARG A 88 13.57 -10.11 -16.45
N ILE A 89 13.18 -9.17 -15.58
CA ILE A 89 13.09 -7.75 -15.91
C ILE A 89 14.48 -7.17 -16.15
N GLY A 90 15.44 -7.48 -15.28
CA GLY A 90 16.82 -7.01 -15.37
C GLY A 90 17.48 -7.43 -16.68
N THR A 91 17.31 -8.69 -17.08
CA THR A 91 17.81 -9.25 -18.35
C THR A 91 17.16 -8.53 -19.55
N ALA A 92 15.83 -8.39 -19.54
CA ALA A 92 15.10 -7.76 -20.64
C ALA A 92 15.39 -6.26 -20.77
N SER A 93 15.54 -5.54 -19.66
CA SER A 93 15.83 -4.10 -19.61
C SER A 93 17.31 -3.77 -19.72
N LYS A 94 18.20 -4.75 -19.56
CA LYS A 94 19.66 -4.58 -19.42
C LYS A 94 20.03 -3.69 -18.22
N ARG A 95 19.23 -3.73 -17.15
CA ARG A 95 19.45 -2.97 -15.92
C ARG A 95 19.66 -3.91 -14.74
N ALA A 96 20.63 -3.62 -13.89
CA ALA A 96 20.81 -4.36 -12.64
C ALA A 96 19.74 -3.94 -11.62
N LEU A 97 18.85 -4.85 -11.30
CA LEU A 97 17.89 -4.70 -10.20
C LEU A 97 18.40 -5.53 -9.01
N ARG A 98 18.43 -4.93 -7.83
CA ARG A 98 18.98 -5.57 -6.63
C ARG A 98 17.97 -5.56 -5.50
N LEU A 99 17.89 -6.66 -4.77
CA LEU A 99 17.29 -6.72 -3.45
C LEU A 99 18.35 -6.34 -2.41
N LEU A 100 17.95 -5.48 -1.48
CA LEU A 100 18.71 -5.23 -0.26
C LEU A 100 18.10 -6.13 0.82
N PRO A 101 18.86 -7.11 1.34
CA PRO A 101 18.31 -8.17 2.19
C PRO A 101 18.03 -7.68 3.60
N GLY A 102 16.99 -8.24 4.19
CA GLY A 102 16.64 -8.13 5.59
C GLY A 102 15.90 -6.85 5.97
N VAL A 103 15.13 -6.98 7.05
CA VAL A 103 14.44 -5.87 7.71
C VAL A 103 14.65 -5.99 9.22
N TRP A 104 15.04 -4.91 9.84
CA TRP A 104 15.05 -4.75 11.29
C TRP A 104 13.73 -4.14 11.76
N VAL A 105 13.09 -4.76 12.74
CA VAL A 105 11.94 -4.20 13.44
C VAL A 105 12.36 -3.89 14.87
N ILE A 106 12.18 -2.65 15.32
CA ILE A 106 12.60 -2.21 16.66
C ILE A 106 11.39 -1.83 17.50
N SER A 107 11.34 -2.31 18.74
CA SER A 107 10.40 -1.85 19.76
C SER A 107 11.05 -0.74 20.56
N ASN A 108 10.45 0.44 20.58
CA ASN A 108 10.91 1.59 21.36
C ASN A 108 9.92 1.98 22.47
N GLY A 109 8.76 1.32 22.52
CA GLY A 109 7.75 1.50 23.55
C GLY A 109 7.04 2.86 23.50
N TYR A 110 7.03 3.54 22.36
CA TYR A 110 6.12 4.66 22.14
C TYR A 110 4.70 4.14 21.88
N GLY A 111 4.54 3.07 21.08
CA GLY A 111 3.26 2.38 20.95
C GLY A 111 3.06 1.38 22.10
N PRO A 112 1.86 1.31 22.71
CA PRO A 112 1.57 0.36 23.79
C PRO A 112 1.72 -1.10 23.36
N ASP A 113 1.42 -1.40 22.09
CA ASP A 113 1.45 -2.75 21.52
C ASP A 113 2.79 -3.12 20.86
N ASP A 114 3.78 -2.23 20.86
CA ASP A 114 5.07 -2.45 20.16
C ASP A 114 5.70 -3.81 20.51
N ALA A 115 5.77 -4.15 21.80
CA ALA A 115 6.39 -5.39 22.25
C ALA A 115 5.54 -6.62 21.89
N ALA A 116 4.21 -6.50 21.93
CA ALA A 116 3.30 -7.57 21.55
C ALA A 116 3.37 -7.81 20.03
N ASN A 117 3.38 -6.74 19.23
CA ASN A 117 3.53 -6.81 17.77
C ASN A 117 4.87 -7.45 17.38
N LEU A 118 5.97 -7.09 18.04
CA LEU A 118 7.28 -7.69 17.77
C LEU A 118 7.30 -9.21 17.99
N ARG A 119 6.64 -9.68 19.06
CA ARG A 119 6.48 -11.12 19.34
C ARG A 119 5.58 -11.80 18.32
N ALA A 120 4.45 -11.19 17.96
CA ALA A 120 3.53 -11.72 16.95
C ALA A 120 4.22 -11.87 15.58
N ILE A 121 5.04 -10.89 15.18
CA ILE A 121 5.86 -10.94 13.96
C ILE A 121 6.82 -12.14 14.02
N ALA A 122 7.58 -12.27 15.12
CA ALA A 122 8.57 -13.35 15.27
C ALA A 122 7.93 -14.74 15.29
N GLU A 123 6.80 -14.89 15.99
CA GLU A 123 6.07 -16.14 16.08
C GLU A 123 5.47 -16.54 14.74
N THR A 124 4.87 -15.57 14.03
CA THR A 124 4.31 -15.82 12.72
C THR A 124 5.40 -16.24 11.71
N ALA A 125 6.55 -15.57 11.71
CA ALA A 125 7.67 -15.96 10.84
C ALA A 125 8.13 -17.39 11.11
N LYS A 126 8.33 -17.77 12.39
CA LYS A 126 8.72 -19.12 12.80
C LYS A 126 7.69 -20.18 12.42
N THR A 127 6.40 -19.87 12.57
CA THR A 127 5.31 -20.79 12.18
C THR A 127 5.34 -21.12 10.69
N HIS A 128 5.82 -20.19 9.86
CA HIS A 128 6.00 -20.39 8.41
C HIS A 128 7.40 -20.87 8.02
N GLY A 129 8.22 -21.31 9.00
CA GLY A 129 9.58 -21.83 8.73
C GLY A 129 10.60 -20.78 8.33
N CYS A 130 10.29 -19.48 8.53
CA CYS A 130 11.18 -18.37 8.23
C CYS A 130 11.98 -17.94 9.46
N ARG A 131 13.11 -17.27 9.21
CA ARG A 131 14.03 -16.84 10.27
C ARG A 131 13.53 -15.54 10.91
N ALA A 132 13.56 -15.49 12.23
CA ALA A 132 13.27 -14.33 13.03
C ALA A 132 14.17 -14.35 14.29
N GLU A 133 15.07 -13.39 14.41
CA GLU A 133 16.14 -13.38 15.40
C GLU A 133 16.07 -12.14 16.26
N PHE A 134 15.82 -12.32 17.55
CA PHE A 134 15.87 -11.23 18.51
C PHE A 134 17.32 -10.79 18.76
N ALA A 135 17.54 -9.50 18.86
CA ALA A 135 18.85 -8.91 19.07
C ALA A 135 18.78 -7.68 19.99
N SER A 136 19.95 -7.28 20.51
CA SER A 136 20.08 -5.98 21.15
C SER A 136 19.90 -4.84 20.15
N PRO A 137 19.25 -3.72 20.51
CA PRO A 137 19.18 -2.55 19.66
C PRO A 137 20.55 -2.05 19.17
N SER A 138 21.60 -2.24 19.94
CA SER A 138 22.98 -1.88 19.56
C SER A 138 23.52 -2.67 18.36
N ALA A 139 22.89 -3.78 17.99
CA ALA A 139 23.26 -4.57 16.81
C ALA A 139 22.62 -4.04 15.52
N VAL A 140 21.66 -3.10 15.60
CA VAL A 140 20.94 -2.58 14.45
C VAL A 140 21.74 -1.51 13.73
N PRO A 141 22.23 -1.76 12.51
CA PRO A 141 22.98 -0.76 11.75
C PRO A 141 22.11 0.46 11.43
N GLY A 142 22.64 1.66 11.62
CA GLY A 142 21.92 2.90 11.34
C GLY A 142 20.92 3.32 12.42
N LEU A 143 20.77 2.56 13.50
CA LEU A 143 20.05 3.02 14.68
C LEU A 143 21.00 3.88 15.52
N ALA A 144 20.58 5.11 15.88
CA ALA A 144 21.43 5.95 16.72
C ALA A 144 21.38 5.49 18.17
N PRO A 145 22.53 5.48 18.90
CA PRO A 145 22.59 5.03 20.30
C PRO A 145 21.71 5.84 21.27
N GLN A 146 21.36 7.06 20.87
CA GLN A 146 20.58 7.99 21.71
C GLN A 146 19.06 7.77 21.58
N VAL A 147 18.62 7.02 20.56
CA VAL A 147 17.19 6.73 20.43
C VAL A 147 16.77 5.68 21.46
N ARG A 148 15.57 5.85 21.96
CA ARG A 148 14.96 4.85 22.85
C ARG A 148 14.66 3.59 22.02
N ALA A 149 15.25 2.48 22.42
CA ALA A 149 14.94 1.18 21.86
C ALA A 149 15.13 0.10 22.95
N HIS A 150 14.17 -0.82 23.03
CA HIS A 150 14.15 -1.87 24.05
C HIS A 150 14.60 -3.20 23.49
N GLU A 151 14.13 -3.53 22.29
CA GLU A 151 14.35 -4.82 21.65
C GLU A 151 14.37 -4.63 20.13
N ALA A 152 15.12 -5.48 19.44
CA ALA A 152 15.15 -5.53 17.98
C ALA A 152 14.89 -6.94 17.48
N LEU A 153 14.27 -7.05 16.32
CA LEU A 153 14.00 -8.30 15.61
C LEU A 153 14.58 -8.21 14.21
N TRP A 154 15.44 -9.15 13.86
CA TRP A 154 15.99 -9.31 12.52
C TRP A 154 15.17 -10.31 11.71
N LEU A 155 14.72 -9.90 10.53
CA LEU A 155 13.97 -10.70 9.57
C LEU A 155 14.79 -10.83 8.28
N PRO A 156 15.73 -11.79 8.19
CA PRO A 156 16.66 -11.90 7.06
C PRO A 156 16.01 -12.30 5.74
N ASP A 157 14.85 -12.94 5.78
CA ASP A 157 14.12 -13.42 4.61
C ASP A 157 13.21 -12.31 3.98
N GLU A 158 13.03 -11.19 4.67
CA GLU A 158 12.46 -9.97 4.10
C GLU A 158 13.53 -9.20 3.30
N ALA A 159 13.12 -8.19 2.54
CA ALA A 159 14.03 -7.41 1.73
C ALA A 159 13.46 -6.02 1.42
N SER A 160 14.22 -5.22 0.68
CA SER A 160 13.72 -4.02 0.02
C SER A 160 14.28 -3.90 -1.39
N VAL A 161 13.59 -3.11 -2.23
CA VAL A 161 14.00 -2.83 -3.61
C VAL A 161 13.82 -1.34 -3.89
N ASP A 162 14.57 -0.80 -4.86
CA ASP A 162 14.28 0.55 -5.36
C ASP A 162 13.06 0.51 -6.29
N PRO A 163 11.90 1.07 -5.91
CA PRO A 163 10.70 1.03 -6.73
C PRO A 163 10.81 1.92 -7.97
N THR A 164 11.63 2.98 -7.94
CA THR A 164 11.88 3.85 -9.09
C THR A 164 12.65 3.10 -10.16
N ALA A 165 13.76 2.45 -9.79
CA ALA A 165 14.56 1.62 -10.70
C ALA A 165 13.73 0.48 -11.30
N LEU A 166 12.86 -0.15 -10.50
CA LEU A 166 11.98 -1.23 -10.96
C LEU A 166 10.95 -0.74 -11.98
N VAL A 167 10.26 0.37 -11.70
CA VAL A 167 9.29 0.98 -12.62
C VAL A 167 9.96 1.39 -13.93
N GLU A 168 11.14 2.00 -13.87
CA GLU A 168 11.90 2.39 -15.06
C GLU A 168 12.39 1.20 -15.89
N ALA A 169 12.81 0.12 -15.25
CA ALA A 169 13.21 -1.10 -15.94
C ALA A 169 12.03 -1.72 -16.69
N LEU A 170 10.88 -1.87 -16.04
CA LEU A 170 9.64 -2.33 -16.68
C LEU A 170 9.23 -1.42 -17.83
N ALA A 171 9.26 -0.10 -17.63
CA ALA A 171 8.94 0.87 -18.69
C ALA A 171 9.87 0.71 -19.90
N THR A 172 11.16 0.47 -19.67
CA THR A 172 12.13 0.22 -20.75
C THR A 172 11.76 -1.02 -21.55
N VAL A 173 11.44 -2.13 -20.89
CA VAL A 173 11.04 -3.39 -21.54
C VAL A 173 9.77 -3.21 -22.35
N LEU A 174 8.73 -2.63 -21.75
CA LEU A 174 7.42 -2.48 -22.38
C LEU A 174 7.49 -1.55 -23.61
N THR A 175 8.26 -0.47 -23.51
CA THR A 175 8.43 0.47 -24.64
C THR A 175 9.14 -0.18 -25.84
N ALA A 176 10.05 -1.13 -25.59
CA ALA A 176 10.81 -1.81 -26.64
C ALA A 176 10.09 -3.06 -27.18
N HIS A 177 9.03 -3.54 -26.53
CA HIS A 177 8.39 -4.79 -26.92
C HIS A 177 7.45 -4.63 -28.13
N PRO A 178 7.59 -5.42 -29.21
CA PRO A 178 6.84 -5.24 -30.47
C PRO A 178 5.34 -5.44 -30.33
N ARG A 179 4.87 -6.23 -29.36
CA ARG A 179 3.45 -6.45 -29.06
C ARG A 179 2.90 -5.51 -27.99
N CYS A 180 3.68 -4.52 -27.52
CA CYS A 180 3.24 -3.53 -26.55
C CYS A 180 3.08 -2.17 -27.23
N ARG A 181 1.85 -1.67 -27.25
CA ARG A 181 1.58 -0.29 -27.60
C ARG A 181 1.35 0.54 -26.34
N TRP A 182 2.16 1.54 -26.12
CA TRP A 182 2.00 2.42 -24.97
C TRP A 182 1.47 3.79 -25.39
N LEU A 183 0.27 4.15 -24.92
CA LEU A 183 -0.32 5.47 -25.09
C LEU A 183 0.04 6.32 -23.88
N ASP A 184 0.84 7.37 -24.12
CA ASP A 184 1.30 8.31 -23.10
C ASP A 184 0.21 9.38 -22.84
N THR A 185 -0.87 8.95 -22.22
CA THR A 185 -2.05 9.74 -21.94
C THR A 185 -2.78 9.17 -20.73
N THR A 186 -3.87 9.78 -20.28
CA THR A 186 -4.69 9.28 -19.18
C THR A 186 -6.02 8.73 -19.68
N VAL A 187 -6.48 7.65 -19.04
CA VAL A 187 -7.84 7.12 -19.28
C VAL A 187 -8.86 8.09 -18.70
N THR A 188 -9.88 8.42 -19.47
CA THR A 188 -10.99 9.30 -19.04
C THR A 188 -12.25 8.51 -18.71
N THR A 189 -12.56 7.50 -19.51
CA THR A 189 -13.79 6.69 -19.34
C THR A 189 -13.60 5.30 -19.90
N VAL A 190 -14.27 4.34 -19.26
CA VAL A 190 -14.39 2.96 -19.73
C VAL A 190 -15.87 2.65 -19.97
N SER A 191 -16.18 2.09 -21.13
CA SER A 191 -17.54 1.70 -21.54
C SER A 191 -17.53 0.36 -22.27
N GLU A 192 -18.70 -0.23 -22.45
CA GLU A 192 -18.88 -1.44 -23.24
C GLU A 192 -19.35 -1.08 -24.65
N ARG A 193 -18.78 -1.72 -25.68
CA ARG A 193 -19.15 -1.55 -27.08
C ARG A 193 -19.22 -2.91 -27.80
N GLY A 194 -20.38 -3.52 -27.76
CA GLY A 194 -20.58 -4.85 -28.34
C GLY A 194 -19.76 -5.91 -27.59
N GLU A 195 -18.94 -6.66 -28.31
CA GLU A 195 -18.06 -7.70 -27.73
C GLU A 195 -16.72 -7.16 -27.20
N HIS A 196 -16.56 -5.84 -27.09
CA HIS A 196 -15.32 -5.20 -26.65
C HIS A 196 -15.58 -4.22 -25.52
N VAL A 197 -14.56 -4.01 -24.72
CA VAL A 197 -14.47 -2.87 -23.81
C VAL A 197 -13.82 -1.72 -24.57
N ALA A 198 -14.40 -0.53 -24.49
CA ALA A 198 -13.85 0.70 -25.05
C ALA A 198 -13.22 1.52 -23.94
N VAL A 199 -11.98 1.94 -24.14
CA VAL A 199 -11.21 2.81 -23.25
C VAL A 199 -10.95 4.12 -23.98
N ASP A 200 -11.58 5.19 -23.51
CA ASP A 200 -11.40 6.54 -24.04
C ASP A 200 -10.28 7.23 -23.24
N ALA A 201 -9.39 7.93 -23.95
CA ALA A 201 -8.24 8.62 -23.40
C ALA A 201 -8.32 10.14 -23.59
N ALA A 202 -7.58 10.88 -22.76
CA ALA A 202 -7.61 12.34 -22.74
C ALA A 202 -7.08 13.00 -24.04
N ASP A 203 -6.27 12.29 -24.82
CA ASP A 203 -5.80 12.73 -26.15
C ASP A 203 -6.83 12.52 -27.27
N GLY A 204 -8.03 12.06 -26.94
CA GLY A 204 -9.12 11.77 -27.88
C GLY A 204 -8.99 10.42 -28.60
N SER A 205 -8.04 9.58 -28.25
CA SER A 205 -7.96 8.21 -28.76
C SER A 205 -8.97 7.29 -28.05
N THR A 206 -9.44 6.26 -28.77
CA THR A 206 -10.27 5.18 -28.23
C THR A 206 -9.64 3.83 -28.55
N VAL A 207 -9.43 3.00 -27.54
CA VAL A 207 -8.92 1.63 -27.69
C VAL A 207 -10.06 0.65 -27.44
N LEU A 208 -10.25 -0.28 -28.36
CA LEU A 208 -11.15 -1.43 -28.19
C LEU A 208 -10.33 -2.66 -27.81
N ALA A 209 -10.79 -3.42 -26.82
CA ALA A 209 -10.12 -4.65 -26.39
C ALA A 209 -11.09 -5.76 -26.02
N ALA A 210 -10.65 -7.02 -26.20
CA ALA A 210 -11.37 -8.18 -25.69
C ALA A 210 -11.35 -8.22 -24.15
N HIS A 211 -10.25 -7.74 -23.54
CA HIS A 211 -10.11 -7.66 -22.09
C HIS A 211 -9.55 -6.31 -21.65
N LEU A 212 -9.97 -5.87 -20.46
CA LEU A 212 -9.45 -4.69 -19.79
C LEU A 212 -8.92 -5.06 -18.41
N VAL A 213 -7.72 -4.58 -18.09
CA VAL A 213 -7.17 -4.59 -16.73
C VAL A 213 -7.17 -3.17 -16.18
N LEU A 214 -7.92 -2.93 -15.12
CA LEU A 214 -7.93 -1.67 -14.40
C LEU A 214 -6.85 -1.70 -13.31
N ALA A 215 -5.79 -0.93 -13.51
CA ALA A 215 -4.61 -0.83 -12.64
C ALA A 215 -4.27 0.64 -12.30
N ALA A 216 -5.28 1.52 -12.27
CA ALA A 216 -5.13 2.96 -12.05
C ALA A 216 -5.06 3.36 -10.55
N GLY A 217 -4.64 2.42 -9.69
CA GLY A 217 -4.47 2.68 -8.26
C GLY A 217 -5.77 3.14 -7.59
N ALA A 218 -5.69 4.18 -6.76
CA ALA A 218 -6.84 4.73 -6.03
C ALA A 218 -7.92 5.34 -6.95
N GLY A 219 -7.58 5.72 -8.19
CA GLY A 219 -8.52 6.26 -9.17
C GLY A 219 -9.29 5.19 -9.99
N THR A 220 -9.05 3.89 -9.75
CA THR A 220 -9.58 2.80 -10.58
C THR A 220 -11.09 2.83 -10.74
N THR A 221 -11.84 2.98 -9.64
CA THR A 221 -13.32 2.93 -9.68
C THR A 221 -13.95 4.14 -10.34
N GLY A 222 -13.27 5.29 -10.34
CA GLY A 222 -13.74 6.52 -10.98
C GLY A 222 -13.72 6.48 -12.51
N LEU A 223 -13.07 5.49 -13.11
CA LEU A 223 -12.95 5.37 -14.57
C LEU A 223 -14.16 4.67 -15.22
N LEU A 224 -14.97 3.95 -14.45
CA LEU A 224 -16.08 3.16 -14.95
C LEU A 224 -17.32 4.03 -15.21
N ALA A 225 -17.89 3.92 -16.40
CA ALA A 225 -19.22 4.47 -16.64
C ALA A 225 -20.25 3.87 -15.64
N PRO A 226 -21.28 4.62 -15.21
CA PRO A 226 -22.20 4.17 -14.16
C PRO A 226 -22.90 2.83 -14.44
N SER A 227 -23.20 2.54 -15.70
CA SER A 227 -23.80 1.26 -16.12
C SER A 227 -22.83 0.09 -15.95
N LEU A 228 -21.56 0.31 -16.26
CA LEU A 228 -20.49 -0.67 -16.18
C LEU A 228 -20.05 -0.92 -14.73
N ALA A 229 -20.01 0.14 -13.91
CA ALA A 229 -19.69 0.05 -12.50
C ALA A 229 -20.62 -0.93 -11.75
N LYS A 230 -21.91 -0.95 -12.10
CA LYS A 230 -22.90 -1.88 -11.53
C LYS A 230 -22.62 -3.34 -11.89
N GLN A 231 -22.06 -3.61 -13.07
CA GLN A 231 -21.75 -4.97 -13.54
C GLN A 231 -20.40 -5.46 -12.99
N VAL A 232 -19.47 -4.53 -12.80
CA VAL A 232 -18.15 -4.85 -12.24
C VAL A 232 -18.23 -5.28 -10.78
N GLU A 233 -19.18 -4.72 -10.02
CA GLU A 233 -19.45 -5.06 -8.61
C GLU A 233 -18.18 -5.00 -7.72
N ALA A 234 -17.24 -4.12 -8.08
CA ALA A 234 -16.02 -3.99 -7.30
C ALA A 234 -16.27 -3.29 -5.97
N PRO A 235 -15.65 -3.74 -4.87
CA PRO A 235 -15.65 -2.99 -3.62
C PRO A 235 -15.14 -1.56 -3.84
N PRO A 236 -15.71 -0.56 -3.15
CA PRO A 236 -15.26 0.82 -3.29
C PRO A 236 -13.81 0.95 -2.82
N LEU A 237 -13.02 1.70 -3.60
CA LEU A 237 -11.65 2.06 -3.25
C LEU A 237 -11.62 3.41 -2.53
N ARG A 238 -10.67 3.53 -1.64
CA ARG A 238 -10.31 4.75 -0.93
C ARG A 238 -8.87 5.12 -1.27
N SER A 239 -8.52 6.35 -0.99
CA SER A 239 -7.18 6.86 -1.16
C SER A 239 -6.46 6.97 0.18
N GLY A 240 -5.40 6.21 0.38
CA GLY A 240 -4.45 6.39 1.47
C GLY A 240 -3.31 7.30 1.04
N ARG A 241 -3.51 8.64 1.16
CA ARG A 241 -2.49 9.62 0.82
C ARG A 241 -1.34 9.53 1.80
N GLY A 242 -0.11 9.40 1.31
CA GLY A 242 1.11 9.35 2.11
C GLY A 242 2.18 10.28 1.56
N VAL A 243 2.85 10.98 2.48
CA VAL A 243 4.06 11.75 2.21
C VAL A 243 5.27 10.96 2.67
N SER A 244 6.34 11.02 1.91
CA SER A 244 7.62 10.41 2.20
C SER A 244 8.76 11.28 1.70
N LEU A 245 9.97 11.04 2.22
CA LEU A 245 11.16 11.81 1.89
C LEU A 245 12.22 10.90 1.30
N LEU A 246 12.95 11.39 0.32
CA LEU A 246 14.23 10.84 -0.10
C LEU A 246 15.33 11.77 0.42
N ALA A 247 16.28 11.21 1.15
CA ALA A 247 17.33 11.98 1.80
C ALA A 247 18.69 11.29 1.67
N ARG A 248 19.78 12.09 1.62
CA ARG A 248 21.14 11.61 1.74
C ARG A 248 21.58 11.71 3.18
N VAL A 249 22.04 10.59 3.74
CA VAL A 249 22.39 10.49 5.15
C VAL A 249 23.89 10.34 5.34
N PRO A 250 24.43 10.84 6.49
CA PRO A 250 25.86 10.73 6.80
C PRO A 250 26.26 9.40 7.47
N PHE A 251 25.34 8.43 7.53
CA PHE A 251 25.59 7.13 8.18
C PHE A 251 25.27 5.97 7.22
N SER A 252 25.77 4.77 7.55
CA SER A 252 25.52 3.56 6.77
C SER A 252 24.19 2.92 7.17
N LEU A 253 23.37 2.56 6.19
CA LEU A 253 22.13 1.81 6.35
C LEU A 253 22.10 0.65 5.37
N PRO A 254 22.59 -0.55 5.74
CA PRO A 254 22.69 -1.70 4.83
C PRO A 254 21.35 -2.45 4.64
N ALA A 255 20.42 -2.31 5.58
CA ALA A 255 19.09 -2.94 5.56
C ALA A 255 18.03 -1.96 6.03
N ALA A 256 16.76 -2.25 5.73
CA ALA A 256 15.67 -1.44 6.22
C ALA A 256 15.52 -1.55 7.75
N VAL A 257 15.20 -0.44 8.39
CA VAL A 257 14.90 -0.35 9.84
C VAL A 257 13.54 0.29 10.01
N ARG A 258 12.67 -0.33 10.81
CA ARG A 258 11.33 0.19 11.08
C ARG A 258 10.90 -0.07 12.52
N THR A 259 9.88 0.66 12.97
CA THR A 259 9.08 0.28 14.14
C THR A 259 7.91 -0.63 13.69
N PRO A 260 7.23 -1.34 14.60
CA PRO A 260 5.96 -2.00 14.30
C PRO A 260 4.93 -1.02 13.73
N ASN A 261 3.86 -1.54 13.15
CA ASN A 261 2.72 -0.70 12.79
C ASN A 261 2.13 -0.06 14.05
N ARG A 262 1.62 1.15 13.90
CA ARG A 262 0.95 1.89 14.97
C ARG A 262 -0.24 2.63 14.44
N GLY A 263 -1.37 2.50 15.13
CA GLY A 263 -2.59 3.18 14.78
C GLY A 263 -2.99 2.97 13.33
N PHE A 264 -3.14 4.07 12.61
CA PHE A 264 -3.55 4.06 11.20
C PHE A 264 -2.37 4.22 10.23
N ALA A 265 -1.12 4.19 10.73
CA ALA A 265 0.08 4.39 9.93
C ALA A 265 1.02 3.18 9.97
N CYS A 266 1.88 3.07 8.97
CA CYS A 266 3.08 2.26 9.12
C CYS A 266 3.96 2.96 10.15
N GLY A 267 4.54 2.28 11.10
CA GLY A 267 5.51 2.88 11.99
C GLY A 267 6.64 3.60 11.23
N SER A 268 7.44 4.40 11.93
CA SER A 268 8.59 5.08 11.33
C SER A 268 9.53 4.09 10.65
N HIS A 269 10.00 4.39 9.45
CA HIS A 269 10.91 3.48 8.74
C HIS A 269 11.91 4.21 7.84
N MET A 270 13.11 3.67 7.81
CA MET A 270 14.21 4.04 6.92
C MET A 270 14.50 2.86 5.97
N VAL A 271 14.53 3.13 4.68
CA VAL A 271 14.80 2.09 3.66
C VAL A 271 15.97 2.53 2.78
N PRO A 272 17.08 1.77 2.72
CA PRO A 272 18.23 2.12 1.89
C PRO A 272 17.90 2.03 0.40
N ARG A 273 18.60 2.83 -0.40
CA ARG A 273 18.56 2.78 -1.87
C ARG A 273 19.84 2.21 -2.50
N GLY A 274 20.88 1.98 -1.69
CA GLY A 274 22.14 1.39 -2.13
C GLY A 274 23.17 2.39 -2.66
N ASP A 275 22.84 3.67 -2.73
CA ASP A 275 23.69 4.78 -3.24
C ASP A 275 24.01 5.85 -2.18
N GLY A 276 23.79 5.54 -0.92
CA GLY A 276 23.92 6.48 0.20
C GLY A 276 22.69 7.36 0.42
N THR A 277 21.63 7.13 -0.36
CA THR A 277 20.31 7.72 -0.11
C THR A 277 19.39 6.74 0.64
N ILE A 278 18.46 7.29 1.38
CA ILE A 278 17.43 6.54 2.08
C ILE A 278 16.06 7.11 1.74
N TYR A 279 15.08 6.24 1.76
CA TYR A 279 13.68 6.60 1.88
C TYR A 279 13.31 6.70 3.36
N LEU A 280 12.58 7.76 3.71
CA LEU A 280 12.03 7.99 5.03
C LEU A 280 10.51 8.09 4.92
N GLY A 281 9.80 7.27 5.65
CA GLY A 281 8.35 7.23 5.51
C GLY A 281 7.59 6.77 6.73
N ALA A 282 6.32 6.83 6.63
CA ALA A 282 5.48 7.64 5.74
C ALA A 282 4.21 8.06 6.48
N THR A 283 3.68 9.21 6.12
CA THR A 283 2.33 9.57 6.60
C THR A 283 1.25 8.70 5.95
N ASN A 284 0.06 8.70 6.52
CA ASN A 284 -1.10 8.02 5.94
C ASN A 284 -2.38 8.78 6.32
N ARG A 285 -3.00 9.41 5.33
CA ARG A 285 -4.29 10.08 5.48
C ARG A 285 -5.27 9.45 4.51
N LEU A 286 -6.35 8.89 5.03
CA LEU A 286 -7.40 8.29 4.21
C LEU A 286 -8.40 9.33 3.74
N SER A 287 -8.85 9.19 2.50
CA SER A 287 -9.91 10.00 1.88
C SER A 287 -10.76 9.13 0.96
N THR A 288 -11.98 9.59 0.69
CA THR A 288 -12.90 8.89 -0.22
C THR A 288 -12.39 8.84 -1.64
N GLU A 289 -11.69 9.89 -2.08
CA GLU A 289 -11.15 10.02 -3.43
C GLU A 289 -9.72 10.59 -3.38
N PRO A 290 -8.87 10.23 -4.35
CA PRO A 290 -7.54 10.81 -4.44
C PRO A 290 -7.59 12.26 -4.94
N ASP A 291 -6.89 13.16 -4.26
CA ASP A 291 -6.59 14.50 -4.76
C ASP A 291 -5.12 14.55 -5.20
N TYR A 292 -4.89 14.33 -6.47
CA TYR A 292 -3.55 14.32 -7.07
C TYR A 292 -2.92 15.71 -7.17
N SER A 293 -3.69 16.78 -6.98
CA SER A 293 -3.20 18.16 -7.05
C SER A 293 -2.61 18.66 -5.72
N GLN A 294 -2.88 17.95 -4.61
CA GLN A 294 -2.46 18.39 -3.28
C GLN A 294 -0.99 18.08 -3.00
N PRO A 295 -0.12 19.10 -2.85
CA PRO A 295 1.28 18.91 -2.49
C PRO A 295 1.42 18.43 -1.04
N ALA A 296 2.63 18.05 -0.64
CA ALA A 296 2.94 17.77 0.76
C ALA A 296 2.84 19.05 1.59
N ALA A 297 2.20 18.96 2.74
CA ALA A 297 2.16 20.07 3.69
C ALA A 297 3.44 20.08 4.55
N LEU A 298 3.84 21.26 5.04
CA LEU A 298 5.06 21.40 5.85
C LEU A 298 4.95 20.64 7.18
N ASP A 299 3.75 20.51 7.74
CA ASP A 299 3.51 19.75 8.97
C ASP A 299 3.74 18.25 8.76
N GLU A 300 3.39 17.70 7.58
CA GLU A 300 3.63 16.31 7.25
C GLU A 300 5.13 16.02 7.15
N ILE A 301 5.91 16.91 6.54
CA ILE A 301 7.37 16.81 6.45
C ILE A 301 8.01 16.93 7.84
N ALA A 302 7.56 17.90 8.63
CA ALA A 302 8.08 18.14 9.98
C ALA A 302 7.81 16.93 10.89
N THR A 303 6.62 16.35 10.83
CA THR A 303 6.24 15.14 11.57
C THR A 303 7.14 13.96 11.21
N LEU A 304 7.34 13.69 9.91
CA LEU A 304 8.21 12.60 9.46
C LEU A 304 9.66 12.75 9.98
N ILE A 305 10.21 13.95 9.90
CA ILE A 305 11.58 14.21 10.39
C ILE A 305 11.64 14.09 11.92
N HIS A 306 10.63 14.62 12.62
CA HIS A 306 10.56 14.55 14.08
C HIS A 306 10.50 13.11 14.57
N ASP A 307 9.52 12.34 14.07
CA ASP A 307 9.28 10.97 14.51
C ASP A 307 10.47 10.07 14.19
N ALA A 308 10.95 10.10 12.96
CA ALA A 308 12.09 9.29 12.56
C ALA A 308 13.38 9.68 13.30
N SER A 309 13.58 10.97 13.60
CA SER A 309 14.74 11.42 14.40
C SER A 309 14.65 10.94 15.84
N ALA A 310 13.45 10.92 16.41
CA ALA A 310 13.24 10.44 17.78
C ALA A 310 13.28 8.92 17.90
N GLU A 311 12.78 8.21 16.87
CA GLU A 311 12.55 6.77 16.92
C GLU A 311 13.67 5.93 16.28
N LEU A 312 14.39 6.47 15.31
CA LEU A 312 15.35 5.71 14.51
C LEU A 312 16.75 6.30 14.56
N ASN A 313 16.94 7.58 14.19
CA ASN A 313 18.28 8.15 14.16
C ASN A 313 18.24 9.68 14.28
N THR A 314 18.83 10.22 15.33
CA THR A 314 18.90 11.67 15.57
C THR A 314 19.63 12.45 14.48
N HIS A 315 20.59 11.81 13.76
CA HIS A 315 21.32 12.42 12.64
C HIS A 315 20.47 12.61 11.37
N LEU A 316 19.23 12.15 11.36
CA LEU A 316 18.30 12.47 10.27
C LEU A 316 18.00 13.96 10.17
N ARG A 317 18.20 14.72 11.24
CA ARG A 317 18.06 16.19 11.22
C ARG A 317 19.14 16.88 10.40
N ASP A 318 20.30 16.23 10.25
CA ASP A 318 21.44 16.71 9.48
C ASP A 318 21.46 16.14 8.04
N ALA A 319 20.50 15.31 7.69
CA ALA A 319 20.40 14.72 6.37
C ALA A 319 20.01 15.75 5.29
N ALA A 320 20.58 15.60 4.11
CA ALA A 320 20.21 16.45 2.97
C ALA A 320 18.93 15.93 2.30
N LEU A 321 17.87 16.74 2.34
CA LEU A 321 16.62 16.42 1.62
C LEU A 321 16.86 16.47 0.11
N ILE A 322 16.52 15.39 -0.59
CA ILE A 322 16.63 15.26 -2.06
C ILE A 322 15.27 15.50 -2.70
N GLU A 323 14.24 14.82 -2.19
CA GLU A 323 12.90 14.83 -2.81
C GLU A 323 11.81 14.61 -1.76
N VAL A 324 10.68 15.29 -1.93
CA VAL A 324 9.44 15.01 -1.21
C VAL A 324 8.48 14.30 -2.16
N ARG A 325 7.98 13.15 -1.74
CA ARG A 325 7.08 12.31 -2.56
C ARG A 325 5.70 12.23 -1.93
N VAL A 326 4.69 12.35 -2.78
CA VAL A 326 3.29 12.12 -2.39
C VAL A 326 2.75 10.94 -3.19
N GLY A 327 2.05 10.03 -2.53
CA GLY A 327 1.44 8.88 -3.19
C GLY A 327 0.07 8.54 -2.62
N HIS A 328 -0.83 8.07 -3.49
CA HIS A 328 -2.18 7.66 -3.13
C HIS A 328 -2.29 6.14 -3.18
N ARG A 329 -2.26 5.50 -2.02
CA ARG A 329 -2.40 4.04 -1.89
C ARG A 329 -3.85 3.65 -2.14
N PRO A 330 -4.15 2.66 -3.02
CA PRO A 330 -5.50 2.13 -3.17
C PRO A 330 -5.87 1.26 -1.97
N VAL A 331 -6.92 1.64 -1.26
CA VAL A 331 -7.39 0.96 -0.03
C VAL A 331 -8.80 0.45 -0.23
N THR A 332 -9.03 -0.83 0.01
CA THR A 332 -10.35 -1.47 0.09
C THR A 332 -10.90 -1.39 1.52
N LEU A 333 -12.19 -1.55 1.70
CA LEU A 333 -12.81 -1.50 3.03
C LEU A 333 -12.33 -2.64 3.96
N ASP A 334 -12.02 -3.79 3.38
CA ASP A 334 -11.50 -4.95 4.11
C ASP A 334 -9.96 -5.03 4.09
N HIS A 335 -9.28 -4.01 3.55
CA HIS A 335 -7.82 -3.90 3.37
C HIS A 335 -7.19 -5.04 2.55
N LEU A 336 -7.97 -5.91 1.91
CA LEU A 336 -7.45 -6.97 1.05
C LEU A 336 -7.38 -6.52 -0.41
N PRO A 337 -6.35 -6.89 -1.16
CA PRO A 337 -6.21 -6.57 -2.59
C PRO A 337 -7.37 -7.04 -3.46
N LEU A 338 -7.44 -6.49 -4.67
CA LEU A 338 -8.39 -6.86 -5.71
C LEU A 338 -7.62 -7.30 -6.95
N PHE A 339 -7.52 -8.62 -7.17
CA PHE A 339 -6.80 -9.20 -8.30
C PHE A 339 -7.68 -10.16 -9.09
N GLY A 340 -7.70 -9.98 -10.41
CA GLY A 340 -8.36 -10.88 -11.35
C GLY A 340 -9.73 -10.41 -11.82
N ARG A 341 -10.54 -11.36 -12.28
CA ARG A 341 -11.81 -11.12 -12.98
C ARG A 341 -12.89 -10.59 -12.04
N THR A 342 -13.63 -9.60 -12.51
CA THR A 342 -14.78 -8.99 -11.83
C THR A 342 -16.09 -9.75 -12.11
N GLY A 343 -17.23 -9.19 -11.74
CA GLY A 343 -18.56 -9.63 -12.20
C GLY A 343 -18.70 -9.55 -13.72
N HIS A 344 -18.06 -8.56 -14.35
CA HIS A 344 -18.02 -8.40 -15.80
C HIS A 344 -16.98 -9.31 -16.46
N PRO A 345 -17.32 -10.11 -17.48
CA PRO A 345 -16.43 -11.13 -18.05
C PRO A 345 -15.15 -10.58 -18.68
N MET A 346 -15.19 -9.37 -19.22
CA MET A 346 -14.06 -8.74 -19.92
C MET A 346 -13.20 -7.84 -18.99
N ILE A 347 -13.62 -7.58 -17.75
CA ILE A 347 -12.94 -6.61 -16.88
C ILE A 347 -12.25 -7.29 -15.70
N HIS A 348 -10.98 -6.96 -15.51
CA HIS A 348 -10.12 -7.45 -14.46
C HIS A 348 -9.58 -6.29 -13.62
N LEU A 349 -9.31 -6.53 -12.35
CA LEU A 349 -8.70 -5.56 -11.45
C LEU A 349 -7.28 -5.97 -11.06
N ALA A 350 -6.40 -4.98 -10.92
CA ALA A 350 -5.08 -5.09 -10.31
C ALA A 350 -4.86 -3.87 -9.42
N THR A 351 -5.49 -3.85 -8.24
CA THR A 351 -5.51 -2.68 -7.34
C THR A 351 -5.79 -3.08 -5.89
N GLY A 352 -6.04 -2.11 -5.01
CA GLY A 352 -6.46 -2.36 -3.62
C GLY A 352 -5.36 -2.86 -2.70
N THR A 353 -4.08 -2.74 -3.09
CA THR A 353 -2.95 -3.35 -2.38
C THR A 353 -2.51 -2.60 -1.13
N TYR A 354 -3.08 -1.45 -0.83
CA TYR A 354 -2.75 -0.58 0.29
C TYR A 354 -1.22 -0.39 0.44
N ARG A 355 -0.57 -1.12 1.36
CA ARG A 355 0.88 -1.00 1.65
C ARG A 355 1.75 -2.04 0.95
N CYS A 356 1.17 -3.15 0.47
CA CYS A 356 1.91 -4.30 -0.05
C CYS A 356 2.07 -4.32 -1.57
N GLY A 357 1.77 -3.22 -2.28
CA GLY A 357 1.71 -3.19 -3.75
C GLY A 357 3.01 -3.57 -4.45
N VAL A 358 4.16 -3.22 -3.89
CA VAL A 358 5.45 -3.57 -4.49
C VAL A 358 5.73 -5.06 -4.36
N LEU A 359 5.55 -5.63 -3.16
CA LEU A 359 5.70 -7.07 -2.92
C LEU A 359 4.75 -7.90 -3.78
N LEU A 360 3.48 -7.49 -3.85
CA LEU A 360 2.44 -8.27 -4.52
C LEU A 360 2.40 -8.08 -6.04
N ALA A 361 3.19 -7.18 -6.63
CA ALA A 361 3.12 -6.87 -8.05
C ALA A 361 3.30 -8.08 -8.98
N PRO A 362 4.33 -8.93 -8.84
CA PRO A 362 4.46 -10.13 -9.67
C PRO A 362 3.33 -11.13 -9.46
N HIS A 363 2.88 -11.29 -8.22
CA HIS A 363 1.79 -12.20 -7.87
C HIS A 363 0.44 -11.75 -8.46
N ALA A 364 0.12 -10.46 -8.34
CA ALA A 364 -1.03 -9.84 -8.97
C ALA A 364 -1.04 -10.04 -10.50
N ALA A 365 0.12 -9.83 -11.13
CA ALA A 365 0.29 -9.98 -12.57
C ALA A 365 -0.07 -11.40 -13.04
N VAL A 366 0.43 -12.41 -12.33
CA VAL A 366 0.14 -13.83 -12.63
C VAL A 366 -1.34 -14.16 -12.44
N ILE A 367 -1.97 -13.71 -11.34
CA ILE A 367 -3.39 -13.94 -11.06
C ILE A 367 -4.26 -13.33 -12.16
N VAL A 368 -3.99 -12.07 -12.52
CA VAL A 368 -4.76 -11.37 -13.56
C VAL A 368 -4.58 -12.03 -14.91
N ALA A 369 -3.34 -12.35 -15.28
CA ALA A 369 -3.05 -13.00 -16.55
C ALA A 369 -3.70 -14.41 -16.65
N ASN A 370 -3.68 -15.19 -15.54
CA ASN A 370 -4.42 -16.47 -15.48
C ASN A 370 -5.93 -16.28 -15.68
N GLY A 371 -6.51 -15.23 -15.09
CA GLY A 371 -7.94 -14.89 -15.26
C GLY A 371 -8.32 -14.59 -16.70
N ILE A 372 -7.39 -14.12 -17.53
CA ILE A 372 -7.58 -13.83 -18.96
C ILE A 372 -7.34 -15.09 -19.80
N THR A 373 -6.23 -15.81 -19.59
CA THR A 373 -5.81 -16.92 -20.44
C THR A 373 -6.41 -18.28 -20.04
N ALA A 374 -6.81 -18.43 -18.76
CA ALA A 374 -7.38 -19.66 -18.20
C ALA A 374 -8.52 -19.33 -17.20
N PRO A 375 -9.68 -18.90 -17.68
CA PRO A 375 -10.73 -18.26 -16.87
C PRO A 375 -11.35 -19.13 -15.76
N GLY A 376 -11.04 -20.42 -15.70
CA GLY A 376 -11.52 -21.33 -14.65
C GLY A 376 -10.69 -21.33 -13.36
N SER A 377 -9.47 -20.80 -13.38
CA SER A 377 -8.49 -21.00 -12.31
C SER A 377 -8.51 -19.98 -11.16
N THR A 378 -9.16 -18.84 -11.31
CA THR A 378 -9.09 -17.71 -10.35
C THR A 378 -10.36 -17.46 -9.54
N ALA A 379 -11.42 -18.27 -9.73
CA ALA A 379 -12.73 -18.04 -9.12
C ALA A 379 -12.76 -18.11 -7.58
N THR A 380 -11.76 -18.71 -6.97
CA THR A 380 -11.66 -18.93 -5.51
C THR A 380 -10.49 -18.21 -4.83
N HIS A 381 -9.75 -17.35 -5.58
CA HIS A 381 -8.61 -16.67 -4.99
C HIS A 381 -9.04 -15.68 -3.88
N PRO A 382 -8.35 -15.62 -2.72
CA PRO A 382 -8.73 -14.74 -1.61
C PRO A 382 -8.81 -13.26 -1.99
N TYR A 383 -8.00 -12.82 -2.96
CA TYR A 383 -7.99 -11.46 -3.47
C TYR A 383 -8.93 -11.23 -4.66
N SER A 384 -9.82 -12.19 -4.96
CA SER A 384 -10.80 -12.03 -6.04
C SER A 384 -11.67 -10.79 -5.81
N PRO A 385 -11.90 -9.97 -6.85
CA PRO A 385 -12.86 -8.86 -6.75
C PRO A 385 -14.29 -9.32 -6.42
N ARG A 386 -14.61 -10.59 -6.68
CA ARG A 386 -15.92 -11.21 -6.43
C ARG A 386 -16.07 -11.83 -5.04
N ARG A 387 -15.06 -11.70 -4.18
CA ARG A 387 -15.15 -12.18 -2.78
C ARG A 387 -16.24 -11.44 -2.02
N ALA A 388 -16.82 -12.10 -1.03
CA ALA A 388 -17.63 -11.40 -0.04
C ALA A 388 -16.74 -10.42 0.73
N THR A 389 -17.14 -9.15 0.80
CA THR A 389 -16.44 -8.15 1.61
C THR A 389 -16.83 -8.36 3.07
N HIS A 390 -15.89 -8.82 3.88
CA HIS A 390 -16.09 -8.93 5.32
C HIS A 390 -15.84 -7.57 5.96
N LEU A 391 -16.92 -6.85 6.24
CA LEU A 391 -16.83 -5.63 7.05
C LEU A 391 -16.68 -6.03 8.52
N PRO A 392 -15.76 -5.41 9.27
CA PRO A 392 -15.64 -5.62 10.70
C PRO A 392 -16.97 -5.27 11.40
N VAL A 393 -17.30 -5.98 12.46
CA VAL A 393 -18.43 -5.60 13.31
C VAL A 393 -18.12 -4.29 14.05
N LEU A 394 -19.16 -3.61 14.54
CA LEU A 394 -19.02 -2.29 15.15
C LEU A 394 -18.01 -2.28 16.32
N ASP A 395 -18.03 -3.31 17.16
CA ASP A 395 -17.14 -3.42 18.30
C ASP A 395 -15.67 -3.53 17.89
N ASP A 396 -15.36 -4.30 16.82
CA ASP A 396 -14.01 -4.39 16.27
C ASP A 396 -13.55 -3.03 15.69
N LEU A 397 -14.47 -2.30 15.05
CA LEU A 397 -14.20 -0.97 14.53
C LEU A 397 -13.91 0.02 15.67
N ILE A 398 -14.68 -0.03 16.75
CA ILE A 398 -14.46 0.81 17.93
C ILE A 398 -13.14 0.45 18.61
N GLY A 399 -12.87 -0.83 18.84
CA GLY A 399 -11.60 -1.30 19.40
C GLY A 399 -10.39 -0.87 18.56
N GLY A 400 -10.48 -1.00 17.23
CA GLY A 400 -9.44 -0.54 16.31
C GLY A 400 -9.22 0.98 16.38
N ALA A 401 -10.30 1.76 16.45
CA ALA A 401 -10.20 3.21 16.59
C ALA A 401 -9.60 3.65 17.92
N THR A 402 -10.03 3.00 19.00
CA THR A 402 -9.50 3.27 20.33
C THR A 402 -7.99 3.07 20.37
N ARG A 403 -7.51 1.93 19.89
CA ARG A 403 -6.05 1.66 19.80
C ARG A 403 -5.36 2.70 18.94
N GLY A 404 -5.88 3.00 17.74
CA GLY A 404 -5.30 3.98 16.85
C GLY A 404 -5.22 5.39 17.45
N LEU A 405 -6.22 5.81 18.22
CA LEU A 405 -6.21 7.08 18.94
C LEU A 405 -5.17 7.11 20.06
N VAL A 406 -5.06 6.03 20.83
CA VAL A 406 -4.05 5.90 21.88
C VAL A 406 -2.65 5.93 21.28
N ASP A 407 -2.41 5.18 20.21
CA ASP A 407 -1.13 5.19 19.48
C ASP A 407 -0.75 6.60 19.00
N MET A 408 -1.69 7.35 18.46
CA MET A 408 -1.44 8.74 18.03
C MET A 408 -1.05 9.66 19.20
N LEU A 409 -1.64 9.46 20.36
CA LEU A 409 -1.33 10.23 21.57
C LEU A 409 0.00 9.81 22.22
N CYS A 410 0.50 8.61 21.91
CA CYS A 410 1.75 8.07 22.40
C CYS A 410 2.95 8.33 21.49
N GLN A 411 2.76 8.95 20.32
CA GLN A 411 3.85 9.27 19.40
C GLN A 411 4.92 10.18 20.03
N PRO A 412 6.15 10.24 19.46
CA PRO A 412 7.21 11.10 19.99
C PRO A 412 6.73 12.55 20.17
N GLY A 413 6.74 13.02 21.42
CA GLY A 413 6.16 14.31 21.82
C GLY A 413 4.87 14.21 22.63
N GLY A 414 4.18 13.08 22.61
CA GLY A 414 3.06 12.77 23.51
C GLY A 414 3.55 11.95 24.70
N ASN A 415 3.82 12.56 25.83
CA ASN A 415 4.21 11.84 27.04
C ASN A 415 2.98 11.50 27.89
N LEU A 416 2.41 10.32 27.67
CA LEU A 416 1.45 9.79 28.62
C LEU A 416 2.18 9.18 29.82
N PRO A 417 1.78 9.51 31.07
CA PRO A 417 2.34 8.88 32.26
C PRO A 417 2.15 7.35 32.24
N PRO A 418 3.05 6.55 32.80
CA PRO A 418 2.88 5.11 32.89
C PRO A 418 1.53 4.73 33.55
N GLY A 419 0.85 3.74 32.97
CA GLY A 419 -0.45 3.27 33.45
C GLY A 419 -1.67 4.09 33.00
N THR A 420 -1.48 5.19 32.30
CA THR A 420 -2.62 6.00 31.78
C THR A 420 -3.20 5.43 30.49
N HIS A 421 -2.48 4.56 29.78
CA HIS A 421 -2.93 3.95 28.51
C HIS A 421 -4.26 3.21 28.68
N GLU A 422 -4.35 2.28 29.62
CA GLU A 422 -5.58 1.52 29.86
C GLU A 422 -6.76 2.40 30.26
N MET A 423 -6.52 3.44 31.05
CA MET A 423 -7.57 4.38 31.42
C MET A 423 -8.05 5.18 30.21
N LEU A 424 -7.12 5.61 29.35
CA LEU A 424 -7.44 6.34 28.14
C LEU A 424 -8.18 5.46 27.12
N GLU A 425 -7.74 4.21 26.95
CA GLU A 425 -8.44 3.23 26.11
C GLU A 425 -9.88 3.03 26.56
N ARG A 426 -10.11 2.72 27.83
CA ARG A 426 -11.47 2.53 28.39
C ARG A 426 -12.34 3.79 28.22
N PHE A 427 -11.75 4.96 28.42
CA PHE A 427 -12.47 6.22 28.24
C PHE A 427 -12.84 6.43 26.76
N LEU A 428 -11.91 6.25 25.84
CA LEU A 428 -12.15 6.43 24.41
C LEU A 428 -13.12 5.38 23.88
N GLU A 429 -12.99 4.13 24.29
CA GLU A 429 -13.89 3.05 23.91
C GLU A 429 -15.32 3.32 24.37
N ALA A 430 -15.51 3.73 25.63
CA ALA A 430 -16.81 4.11 26.15
C ALA A 430 -17.39 5.32 25.41
N ALA A 431 -16.59 6.34 25.13
CA ALA A 431 -17.01 7.52 24.38
C ALA A 431 -17.42 7.17 22.93
N LEU A 432 -16.69 6.28 22.28
CA LEU A 432 -17.00 5.82 20.92
C LEU A 432 -18.26 4.94 20.89
N HIS A 433 -18.46 4.07 21.89
CA HIS A 433 -19.70 3.30 22.03
C HIS A 433 -20.90 4.21 22.28
N GLU A 434 -20.79 5.21 23.14
CA GLU A 434 -21.84 6.18 23.39
C GLU A 434 -22.17 6.97 22.13
N LEU A 435 -21.16 7.42 21.40
CA LEU A 435 -21.32 8.09 20.12
C LEU A 435 -22.02 7.18 19.10
N ALA A 436 -21.68 5.90 19.06
CA ALA A 436 -22.28 4.91 18.16
C ALA A 436 -23.73 4.60 18.55
N ALA A 437 -24.05 4.50 19.83
CA ALA A 437 -25.39 4.19 20.34
C ALA A 437 -26.35 5.38 20.28
N GLY A 438 -25.83 6.62 20.21
CA GLY A 438 -26.61 7.83 20.25
C GLY A 438 -27.64 7.94 19.13
N THR A 439 -28.76 8.64 19.40
CA THR A 439 -29.85 8.88 18.43
C THR A 439 -29.75 10.22 17.72
N SER A 440 -28.77 11.05 18.05
CA SER A 440 -28.54 12.33 17.40
C SER A 440 -28.26 12.20 15.91
N THR A 441 -28.56 13.23 15.14
CA THR A 441 -28.25 13.28 13.70
C THR A 441 -26.76 12.99 13.44
N ARG A 442 -25.87 13.42 14.35
CA ARG A 442 -24.44 13.16 14.31
C ARG A 442 -24.10 11.69 14.53
N ALA A 443 -24.67 11.07 15.57
CA ALA A 443 -24.47 9.64 15.85
C ALA A 443 -24.95 8.76 14.68
N VAL A 444 -26.07 9.12 14.05
CA VAL A 444 -26.57 8.47 12.84
C VAL A 444 -25.60 8.65 11.67
N ALA A 445 -25.06 9.85 11.48
CA ALA A 445 -24.08 10.12 10.42
C ALA A 445 -22.77 9.36 10.63
N VAL A 446 -22.25 9.33 11.87
CA VAL A 446 -21.05 8.57 12.25
C VAL A 446 -21.25 7.07 12.02
N ARG A 447 -22.37 6.49 12.46
CA ARG A 447 -22.69 5.07 12.19
C ARG A 447 -22.77 4.75 10.71
N ARG A 448 -23.40 5.60 9.90
CA ARG A 448 -23.44 5.44 8.44
C ARG A 448 -22.06 5.51 7.81
N LEU A 449 -21.21 6.36 8.37
CA LEU A 449 -19.83 6.47 7.91
C LEU A 449 -19.04 5.21 8.26
N TRP A 450 -19.16 4.71 9.50
CA TRP A 450 -18.51 3.48 9.95
C TRP A 450 -18.92 2.25 9.16
N GLN A 451 -20.17 2.19 8.71
CA GLN A 451 -20.65 1.12 7.84
C GLN A 451 -20.07 1.20 6.40
N ARG A 452 -19.44 2.32 6.03
CA ARG A 452 -18.96 2.59 4.66
C ARG A 452 -17.47 2.82 4.57
N ALA A 453 -16.81 3.06 5.68
CA ALA A 453 -15.40 3.42 5.71
C ALA A 453 -14.68 2.78 6.90
N PRO A 454 -13.43 2.36 6.74
CA PRO A 454 -12.58 1.98 7.88
C PRO A 454 -12.45 3.14 8.87
N MET A 455 -12.23 2.82 10.13
CA MET A 455 -12.21 3.80 11.22
C MET A 455 -11.18 4.92 11.04
N ALA A 456 -10.06 4.66 10.37
CA ALA A 456 -9.05 5.67 10.04
C ALA A 456 -9.61 6.84 9.22
N GLU A 457 -10.66 6.60 8.41
CA GLU A 457 -11.36 7.67 7.67
C GLU A 457 -12.35 8.44 8.55
N CYS A 458 -12.89 7.78 9.57
CA CYS A 458 -13.82 8.40 10.50
C CYS A 458 -13.14 9.35 11.48
N LEU A 459 -11.85 9.09 11.80
CA LEU A 459 -11.12 9.87 12.78
C LEU A 459 -11.03 11.38 12.45
N PRO A 460 -10.64 11.81 11.23
CA PRO A 460 -10.65 13.24 10.89
C PRO A 460 -12.02 13.86 11.00
N LEU A 461 -13.08 13.12 10.65
CA LEU A 461 -14.46 13.58 10.73
C LEU A 461 -14.98 13.61 12.17
N LEU A 462 -14.55 12.69 13.01
CA LEU A 462 -14.83 12.70 14.45
C LEU A 462 -14.13 13.87 15.13
N LEU A 463 -12.88 14.14 14.79
CA LEU A 463 -12.11 15.28 15.31
C LEU A 463 -12.71 16.62 14.84
N ASP A 464 -13.10 16.74 13.57
CA ASP A 464 -13.81 17.91 13.03
C ASP A 464 -15.17 18.09 13.71
N ALA A 465 -15.91 17.01 13.91
CA ALA A 465 -17.19 17.05 14.66
C ALA A 465 -16.99 17.45 16.12
N ALA A 466 -15.94 16.96 16.78
CA ALA A 466 -15.59 17.36 18.15
C ALA A 466 -15.11 18.82 18.23
N GLY A 467 -14.33 19.30 17.24
CA GLY A 467 -13.87 20.68 17.16
C GLY A 467 -14.98 21.70 16.92
N ARG A 468 -16.11 21.30 16.35
CA ARG A 468 -17.30 22.13 16.12
C ARG A 468 -18.26 22.18 17.33
N ILE A 469 -17.92 21.53 18.42
CA ILE A 469 -18.69 21.57 19.69
C ILE A 469 -18.20 22.72 20.61
N ARG A 470 -17.36 23.62 20.13
CA ARG A 470 -16.98 24.85 20.84
C ARG A 470 -17.97 25.98 20.56
#